data_e2f1904e8a9c026a84d6debde8943ea1
#
_entry.id   e2f1904e8a9c026a84d6debde8943ea1
#
_cell.length_a   1.000
_cell.length_b   1.000
_cell.length_c   1.000
_cell.angle_alpha   90.00
_cell.angle_beta   90.00
_cell.angle_gamma   90.00
#
_symmetry.space_group_name_H-M   'P 1'
#
loop_
_entity.id
_entity.type
_entity.pdbx_description
1 polymer ?
#
loop_
_entity_poly.entity_id
_entity_poly.type
_entity_poly.pdbx_seq_one_letter_code
_entity_poly.pdbx_strand_id
1 'polypeptide(L)' 'MNLESSVINISAHILRILREHRVMRYEELLHAVVVSTSEDAKKTFLSALGFLFVLGKITYKKSIDSFEMPL' A
#
# COMPACT_ATOMS: atom_id res chain seq x y z
N MET A 1 0.62 -14.54 15.59
CA MET A 1 0.56 -13.41 14.64
C MET A 1 1.11 -13.84 13.28
N ASN A 2 0.41 -13.54 12.24
CA ASN A 2 0.86 -13.84 10.89
C ASN A 2 1.73 -12.70 10.36
N LEU A 3 3.03 -12.92 10.30
CA LEU A 3 3.98 -11.89 9.87
C LEU A 3 3.78 -11.46 8.42
N GLU A 4 3.26 -12.36 7.57
CA GLU A 4 3.05 -12.05 6.16
C GLU A 4 1.98 -11.00 5.92
N SER A 5 0.99 -10.94 6.82
CA SER A 5 -0.10 -9.97 6.70
C SER A 5 -0.06 -8.88 7.76
N SER A 6 1.08 -8.72 8.45
CA SER A 6 1.24 -7.65 9.43
C SER A 6 1.26 -6.29 8.75
N VAL A 7 0.89 -5.25 9.49
CA VAL A 7 0.89 -3.87 8.98
C VAL A 7 2.27 -3.50 8.44
N ILE A 8 3.33 -3.85 9.16
CA ILE A 8 4.70 -3.52 8.75
C ILE A 8 5.05 -4.21 7.44
N ASN A 9 4.75 -5.49 7.32
CA ASN A 9 5.07 -6.25 6.12
C ASN A 9 4.28 -5.75 4.91
N ILE A 10 2.99 -5.54 5.08
CA ILE A 10 2.14 -5.02 3.99
C ILE A 10 2.59 -3.62 3.59
N SER A 11 2.96 -2.78 4.57
CA SER A 11 3.48 -1.44 4.28
C SER A 11 4.74 -1.50 3.42
N ALA A 12 5.64 -2.44 3.72
CA ALA A 12 6.85 -2.61 2.93
C ALA A 12 6.53 -2.99 1.48
N HIS A 13 5.56 -3.87 1.28
CA HIS A 13 5.12 -4.26 -0.06
C HIS A 13 4.52 -3.06 -0.81
N ILE A 14 3.68 -2.28 -0.13
CA ILE A 14 3.08 -1.08 -0.73
C ILE A 14 4.16 -0.13 -1.22
N LEU A 15 5.14 0.17 -0.37
CA LEU A 15 6.23 1.08 -0.74
C LEU A 15 7.03 0.56 -1.93
N ARG A 16 7.32 -0.72 -1.94
CA ARG A 16 8.06 -1.33 -3.05
C ARG A 16 7.30 -1.19 -4.37
N ILE A 17 6.01 -1.50 -4.34
CA ILE A 17 5.17 -1.44 -5.53
C ILE A 17 5.04 0.00 -6.03
N LEU A 18 4.80 0.95 -5.12
CA LEU A 18 4.70 2.36 -5.50
C LEU A 18 6.01 2.92 -6.02
N ARG A 19 7.14 2.43 -5.51
CA ARG A 19 8.44 2.85 -6.01
C ARG A 19 8.62 2.44 -7.47
N GLU A 20 8.11 1.26 -7.84
CA GLU A 20 8.22 0.77 -9.21
C GLU A 20 7.23 1.43 -10.15
N HIS A 21 6.02 1.68 -9.69
CA HIS A 21 4.93 2.18 -10.54
C HIS A 21 4.66 3.67 -10.40
N ARG A 22 5.19 4.29 -9.37
CA ARG A 22 5.07 5.71 -9.04
C ARG A 22 3.69 6.14 -8.60
N VAL A 23 2.65 5.90 -9.40
CA VAL A 23 1.28 6.32 -9.11
C VAL A 23 0.37 5.12 -9.36
N MET A 24 -0.48 4.80 -8.38
CA MET A 24 -1.44 3.70 -8.51
C MET A 24 -2.75 4.04 -7.82
N ARG A 25 -3.84 3.59 -8.40
CA ARG A 25 -5.15 3.70 -7.78
C ARG A 25 -5.27 2.68 -6.64
N TYR A 26 -6.22 2.93 -5.74
CA TYR A 26 -6.45 2.07 -4.59
C TYR A 26 -6.61 0.60 -4.99
N GLU A 27 -7.49 0.32 -5.95
CA GLU A 27 -7.76 -1.06 -6.36
C GLU A 27 -6.57 -1.72 -7.04
N GLU A 28 -5.83 -0.95 -7.81
CA GLU A 28 -4.63 -1.47 -8.47
C GLU A 28 -3.57 -1.84 -7.44
N LEU A 29 -3.38 -0.96 -6.47
CA LEU A 29 -2.40 -1.18 -5.41
C LEU A 29 -2.80 -2.38 -4.55
N LEU A 30 -4.08 -2.45 -4.18
CA LEU A 30 -4.59 -3.58 -3.41
C LEU A 30 -4.38 -4.90 -4.15
N HIS A 31 -4.72 -4.93 -5.43
CA HIS A 31 -4.55 -6.13 -6.24
C HIS A 31 -3.08 -6.55 -6.29
N ALA A 32 -2.18 -5.59 -6.51
CA ALA A 32 -0.76 -5.87 -6.59
C ALA A 32 -0.22 -6.45 -5.27
N VAL A 33 -0.69 -5.90 -4.15
CA VAL A 33 -0.28 -6.38 -2.83
C VAL A 33 -0.80 -7.79 -2.58
N VAL A 34 -2.05 -8.06 -2.93
CA VAL A 34 -2.65 -9.39 -2.76
C VAL A 34 -1.91 -10.42 -3.59
N VAL A 35 -1.61 -10.08 -4.84
CA VAL A 35 -0.86 -10.98 -5.73
C VAL A 35 0.54 -11.27 -5.18
N SER A 36 1.17 -10.26 -4.56
CA SER A 36 2.52 -10.40 -4.01
C SER A 36 2.55 -11.15 -2.67
N THR A 37 1.43 -11.20 -1.97
CA THR A 37 1.35 -11.80 -0.64
C THR A 37 0.27 -12.86 -0.57
N SER A 38 -0.93 -12.49 -0.12
CA SER A 38 -2.06 -13.40 0.00
C SER A 38 -3.36 -12.60 0.14
N GLU A 39 -4.49 -13.31 0.08
CA GLU A 39 -5.80 -12.71 0.28
C GLU A 39 -5.95 -12.06 1.66
N ASP A 40 -5.23 -12.57 2.66
CA ASP A 40 -5.28 -12.01 4.01
C ASP A 40 -4.79 -10.56 4.04
N ALA A 41 -3.99 -10.15 3.06
CA ALA A 41 -3.52 -8.79 2.98
C ALA A 41 -4.67 -7.78 2.86
N LYS A 42 -5.81 -8.17 2.33
CA LYS A 42 -6.98 -7.29 2.21
C LYS A 42 -7.42 -6.75 3.57
N LYS A 43 -7.32 -7.57 4.61
CA LYS A 43 -7.73 -7.17 5.95
C LYS A 43 -6.80 -6.11 6.55
N THR A 44 -5.54 -6.15 6.17
CA THR A 44 -4.51 -5.28 6.73
C THR A 44 -4.22 -4.07 5.85
N PHE A 45 -4.62 -4.13 4.59
CA PHE A 45 -4.22 -3.14 3.57
C PHE A 45 -4.58 -1.72 3.97
N LEU A 46 -5.81 -1.48 4.40
CA LEU A 46 -6.24 -0.13 4.76
C LEU A 46 -5.47 0.42 5.95
N SER A 47 -5.22 -0.43 6.95
CA SER A 47 -4.41 -0.05 8.10
C SER A 47 -2.98 0.28 7.69
N ALA A 48 -2.43 -0.49 6.77
CA ALA A 48 -1.07 -0.24 6.26
C ALA A 48 -1.00 1.08 5.51
N LEU A 49 -2.00 1.38 4.68
CA LEU A 49 -2.06 2.67 3.99
C LEU A 49 -2.12 3.83 4.98
N GLY A 50 -2.98 3.70 6.00
CA GLY A 50 -3.09 4.72 7.04
C GLY A 50 -1.79 4.92 7.78
N PHE A 51 -1.10 3.84 8.10
CA PHE A 51 0.20 3.87 8.75
C PHE A 51 1.22 4.63 7.92
N LEU A 52 1.32 4.32 6.63
CA LEU A 52 2.25 4.99 5.73
C LEU A 52 1.90 6.46 5.53
N PHE A 53 0.61 6.76 5.48
CA PHE A 53 0.14 8.14 5.32
C PHE A 53 0.55 8.98 6.54
N VAL A 54 0.33 8.46 7.74
CA VAL A 54 0.70 9.14 8.98
C VAL A 54 2.21 9.37 9.05
N LEU A 55 2.99 8.41 8.57
CA LEU A 55 4.44 8.53 8.54
C LEU A 55 4.95 9.47 7.43
N GLY A 56 4.07 9.94 6.54
CA GLY A 56 4.46 10.79 5.44
C GLY A 56 5.19 10.06 4.32
N LYS A 57 5.01 8.73 4.24
CA LYS A 57 5.69 7.92 3.22
C LYS A 57 4.93 7.80 1.92
N ILE A 58 3.63 8.10 1.95
CA ILE A 58 2.79 8.11 0.74
C ILE A 58 1.88 9.33 0.79
N THR A 59 1.42 9.76 -0.38
CA THR A 59 0.42 10.81 -0.49
C THR A 59 -0.72 10.33 -1.36
N TYR A 60 -1.90 10.92 -1.15
CA TYR A 60 -3.08 10.63 -1.93
C TYR A 60 -3.38 11.83 -2.83
N LYS A 61 -3.52 11.57 -4.12
CA LYS A 61 -3.88 12.59 -5.09
C LYS A 61 -5.37 12.48 -5.38
N LYS A 62 -6.16 13.34 -4.76
CA LYS A 62 -7.61 13.31 -4.88
C LYS A 62 -8.07 13.52 -6.34
N SER A 63 -7.39 14.39 -7.07
CA SER A 63 -7.78 14.72 -8.44
C SER A 63 -7.75 13.51 -9.38
N ILE A 64 -6.87 12.54 -9.12
CA ILE A 64 -6.74 11.35 -9.94
C ILE A 64 -7.02 10.07 -9.16
N ASP A 65 -7.52 10.22 -7.93
CA ASP A 65 -7.86 9.10 -7.05
C ASP A 65 -6.74 8.07 -6.97
N SER A 66 -5.53 8.53 -6.72
CA SER A 66 -4.36 7.66 -6.73
C SER A 66 -3.39 7.97 -5.61
N PHE A 67 -2.60 6.96 -5.25
CA PHE A 67 -1.54 7.07 -4.26
C PHE A 67 -0.19 7.17 -4.94
N GLU A 68 0.72 7.93 -4.34
CA GLU A 68 2.09 8.00 -4.83
C GLU A 68 3.05 8.24 -3.67
N MET A 69 4.32 7.94 -3.91
CA MET A 69 5.36 8.27 -2.95
C MET A 69 5.74 9.74 -3.12
N PRO A 70 5.87 10.51 -2.02
CA PRO A 70 6.35 11.89 -2.12
C PRO A 70 7.81 11.88 -2.58
N LEU A 71 8.18 12.91 -3.30
CA LEU A 71 9.55 13.08 -3.78
C LEU A 71 10.51 13.43 -2.63
#